data_ef0ae4556e2a0e47dff84af7ce50a3db
#
_entry.id   ef0ae4556e2a0e47dff84af7ce50a3db
#
_cell.length_a   1.000
_cell.length_b   1.000
_cell.length_c   1.000
_cell.angle_alpha   90.00
_cell.angle_beta   90.00
_cell.angle_gamma   90.00
#
_symmetry.space_group_name_H-M   'P 1'
#
loop_
_entity.id
_entity.type
_entity.pdbx_description
1 polymer ?
#
loop_
_entity_poly.entity_id
_entity_poly.type
_entity_poly.pdbx_seq_one_letter_code
_entity_poly.pdbx_strand_id
1 'polypeptide(L)'
;MAKSNNPSRKNSEGTGIGIKITLIAVAVLCVLALGYAIVSGTGILARSTTAMTVGKDNISAAELKQFYADTRASFMNSNGYYLQMYGYDTSSAAFDAQSCLFDSSKTWKEYFLEQAENTAQQVSILYQRAKEQGMTVSETRQQEVDEFMVNIQEAADSYGYSLSKYISLAFGTGIRKSDVETYRAKRALASTYYDSLLEGFGISKMRDDNGFVN
;
A
#
# COMPACT_ATOMS: atom_id res chain seq x y z
N MET A 1 -80.43 -34.85 -13.13
CA MET A 1 -79.25 -34.69 -13.97
C MET A 1 -78.41 -33.53 -13.37
N ALA A 2 -77.44 -33.84 -12.59
CA ALA A 2 -76.54 -32.81 -11.99
C ALA A 2 -75.20 -32.84 -12.75
N LYS A 3 -74.80 -31.69 -13.39
CA LYS A 3 -73.51 -31.52 -14.04
C LYS A 3 -72.50 -31.21 -13.00
N SER A 4 -71.49 -32.09 -12.82
CA SER A 4 -70.27 -31.87 -12.05
C SER A 4 -69.38 -30.94 -12.84
N ASN A 5 -69.10 -29.73 -12.26
CA ASN A 5 -68.06 -28.81 -12.74
C ASN A 5 -66.77 -29.16 -11.99
N ASN A 6 -65.84 -29.74 -12.72
CA ASN A 6 -64.46 -29.98 -12.23
C ASN A 6 -63.63 -28.74 -12.49
N PRO A 7 -63.04 -28.00 -11.46
CA PRO A 7 -62.17 -26.88 -11.71
C PRO A 7 -60.80 -27.39 -12.14
N SER A 8 -60.41 -27.02 -13.33
CA SER A 8 -59.14 -27.23 -13.96
C SER A 8 -57.99 -26.76 -13.02
N ARG A 9 -57.12 -27.69 -12.68
CA ARG A 9 -55.79 -27.39 -12.05
C ARG A 9 -54.96 -26.54 -13.02
N LYS A 10 -54.88 -25.24 -12.75
CA LYS A 10 -53.90 -24.34 -13.40
C LYS A 10 -52.49 -24.59 -12.83
N ASN A 11 -51.63 -24.91 -13.74
CA ASN A 11 -50.19 -25.16 -13.65
C ASN A 11 -49.43 -24.32 -12.62
N SER A 12 -48.79 -25.02 -11.67
CA SER A 12 -47.77 -24.48 -10.73
C SER A 12 -46.33 -24.53 -11.30
N GLU A 13 -46.18 -24.75 -12.61
CA GLU A 13 -44.83 -24.91 -13.21
C GLU A 13 -44.07 -23.59 -13.35
N GLY A 14 -44.74 -22.44 -13.50
CA GLY A 14 -44.08 -21.14 -13.66
C GLY A 14 -43.33 -20.64 -12.42
N THR A 15 -43.82 -21.02 -11.23
CA THR A 15 -43.22 -20.56 -9.96
C THR A 15 -41.89 -21.29 -9.65
N GLY A 16 -41.77 -22.54 -10.05
CA GLY A 16 -40.58 -23.34 -9.85
C GLY A 16 -39.36 -22.89 -10.70
N ILE A 17 -39.62 -22.42 -11.93
CA ILE A 17 -38.57 -21.94 -12.83
C ILE A 17 -38.05 -20.58 -12.37
N GLY A 18 -38.89 -19.66 -11.95
CA GLY A 18 -38.51 -18.36 -11.41
C GLY A 18 -37.64 -18.50 -10.17
N ILE A 19 -38.01 -19.38 -9.23
CA ILE A 19 -37.23 -19.65 -8.02
C ILE A 19 -35.85 -20.24 -8.38
N LYS A 20 -35.76 -21.17 -9.32
CA LYS A 20 -34.48 -21.75 -9.77
C LYS A 20 -33.59 -20.71 -10.42
N ILE A 21 -34.11 -19.83 -11.27
CA ILE A 21 -33.32 -18.74 -11.89
C ILE A 21 -32.82 -17.77 -10.82
N THR A 22 -33.65 -17.39 -9.85
CA THR A 22 -33.26 -16.50 -8.75
C THR A 22 -32.18 -17.15 -7.88
N LEU A 23 -32.25 -18.42 -7.55
CA LEU A 23 -31.24 -19.14 -6.79
C LEU A 23 -29.89 -19.21 -7.54
N ILE A 24 -29.94 -19.46 -8.85
CA ILE A 24 -28.72 -19.47 -9.67
C ILE A 24 -28.10 -18.07 -9.72
N ALA A 25 -28.90 -17.02 -9.91
CA ALA A 25 -28.40 -15.64 -9.92
C ALA A 25 -27.76 -15.25 -8.58
N VAL A 26 -28.38 -15.60 -7.46
CA VAL A 26 -27.83 -15.37 -6.12
C VAL A 26 -26.52 -16.15 -5.93
N ALA A 27 -26.45 -17.41 -6.34
CA ALA A 27 -25.25 -18.22 -6.25
C ALA A 27 -24.10 -17.63 -7.07
N VAL A 28 -24.36 -17.16 -8.29
CA VAL A 28 -23.34 -16.47 -9.13
C VAL A 28 -22.87 -15.19 -8.47
N LEU A 29 -23.76 -14.37 -7.91
CA LEU A 29 -23.37 -13.15 -7.19
C LEU A 29 -22.51 -13.45 -5.96
N CYS A 30 -22.85 -14.51 -5.20
CA CYS A 30 -22.05 -14.94 -4.05
C CYS A 30 -20.65 -15.41 -4.48
N VAL A 31 -20.54 -16.18 -5.57
CA VAL A 31 -19.23 -16.61 -6.11
C VAL A 31 -18.41 -15.42 -6.58
N LEU A 32 -19.01 -14.44 -7.25
CA LEU A 32 -18.33 -13.22 -7.68
C LEU A 32 -17.88 -12.37 -6.48
N ALA A 33 -18.74 -12.24 -5.46
CA ALA A 33 -18.39 -11.50 -4.23
C ALA A 33 -17.26 -12.18 -3.45
N LEU A 34 -17.30 -13.51 -3.32
CA LEU A 34 -16.22 -14.29 -2.70
C LEU A 34 -14.94 -14.20 -3.51
N GLY A 35 -15.01 -14.31 -4.85
CA GLY A 35 -13.87 -14.13 -5.74
C GLY A 35 -13.25 -12.73 -5.59
N TYR A 36 -14.05 -11.68 -5.55
CA TYR A 36 -13.58 -10.31 -5.30
C TYR A 36 -12.95 -10.15 -3.92
N ALA A 37 -13.55 -10.69 -2.86
CA ALA A 37 -13.02 -10.64 -1.51
C ALA A 37 -11.69 -11.37 -1.39
N ILE A 38 -11.53 -12.55 -2.02
CA ILE A 38 -10.28 -13.29 -2.09
C ILE A 38 -9.22 -12.46 -2.81
N VAL A 39 -9.52 -11.96 -4.01
CA VAL A 39 -8.56 -11.21 -4.83
C VAL A 39 -8.14 -9.90 -4.15
N SER A 40 -9.08 -9.16 -3.54
CA SER A 40 -8.77 -7.93 -2.80
C SER A 40 -7.97 -8.21 -1.53
N GLY A 41 -8.30 -9.28 -0.80
CA GLY A 41 -7.61 -9.68 0.43
C GLY A 41 -6.18 -10.21 0.20
N THR A 42 -5.91 -10.83 -0.96
CA THR A 42 -4.58 -11.34 -1.30
C THR A 42 -3.60 -10.26 -1.80
N GLY A 43 -4.08 -9.05 -2.06
CA GLY A 43 -3.28 -7.94 -2.59
C GLY A 43 -2.87 -8.11 -4.06
N ILE A 44 -3.42 -9.10 -4.78
CA ILE A 44 -3.14 -9.31 -6.21
C ILE A 44 -3.48 -8.03 -6.99
N LEU A 45 -4.63 -7.43 -6.75
CA LEU A 45 -5.03 -6.18 -7.40
C LEU A 45 -4.05 -5.04 -7.10
N ALA A 46 -3.62 -4.90 -5.84
CA ALA A 46 -2.70 -3.85 -5.47
C ALA A 46 -1.34 -3.99 -6.17
N ARG A 47 -0.85 -5.23 -6.39
CA ARG A 47 0.41 -5.49 -7.09
C ARG A 47 0.30 -5.38 -8.61
N SER A 48 -0.84 -5.75 -9.19
CA SER A 48 -1.08 -5.71 -10.64
C SER A 48 -1.59 -4.37 -11.16
N THR A 49 -2.14 -3.51 -10.29
CA THR A 49 -2.65 -2.21 -10.67
C THR A 49 -1.51 -1.18 -10.64
N THR A 50 -1.25 -0.56 -11.78
CA THR A 50 -0.35 0.60 -11.86
C THR A 50 -1.04 1.81 -11.23
N ALA A 51 -0.46 2.36 -10.17
CA ALA A 51 -0.94 3.58 -9.53
C ALA A 51 -0.44 4.83 -10.25
N MET A 52 0.82 4.81 -10.68
CA MET A 52 1.42 5.90 -11.46
C MET A 52 2.55 5.38 -12.34
N THR A 53 2.88 6.14 -13.39
CA THR A 53 4.00 5.84 -14.29
C THR A 53 4.96 7.02 -14.31
N VAL A 54 6.26 6.75 -14.14
CA VAL A 54 7.33 7.75 -14.18
C VAL A 54 8.35 7.31 -15.21
N GLY A 55 8.35 7.92 -16.38
CA GLY A 55 9.19 7.48 -17.49
C GLY A 55 8.88 6.03 -17.91
N LYS A 56 9.83 5.13 -17.71
CA LYS A 56 9.69 3.68 -18.01
C LYS A 56 9.29 2.84 -16.78
N ASP A 57 9.17 3.45 -15.62
CA ASP A 57 8.89 2.78 -14.37
C ASP A 57 7.40 2.85 -14.04
N ASN A 58 6.78 1.69 -13.86
CA ASN A 58 5.39 1.57 -13.43
C ASN A 58 5.35 1.26 -11.94
N ILE A 59 4.87 2.21 -11.15
CA ILE A 59 4.71 2.08 -9.71
C ILE A 59 3.36 1.44 -9.45
N SER A 60 3.37 0.26 -8.83
CA SER A 60 2.14 -0.43 -8.47
C SER A 60 1.44 0.25 -7.27
N ALA A 61 0.14 -0.01 -7.12
CA ALA A 61 -0.58 0.47 -5.94
C ALA A 61 -0.02 -0.13 -4.63
N ALA A 62 0.57 -1.34 -4.67
CA ALA A 62 1.26 -1.93 -3.53
C ALA A 62 2.54 -1.18 -3.17
N GLU A 63 3.28 -0.73 -4.17
CA GLU A 63 4.50 0.07 -3.98
C GLU A 63 4.14 1.48 -3.45
N LEU A 64 3.14 2.14 -4.03
CA LEU A 64 2.69 3.45 -3.58
C LEU A 64 2.19 3.43 -2.13
N LYS A 65 1.54 2.36 -1.69
CA LYS A 65 1.17 2.16 -0.28
C LYS A 65 2.38 2.16 0.66
N GLN A 66 3.52 1.62 0.23
CA GLN A 66 4.74 1.62 1.03
C GLN A 66 5.37 3.01 1.10
N PHE A 67 5.38 3.76 -0.01
CA PHE A 67 5.75 5.18 0.02
C PHE A 67 4.87 5.98 0.97
N TYR A 68 3.55 5.75 0.94
CA TYR A 68 2.61 6.38 1.86
C TYR A 68 2.91 6.04 3.32
N ALA A 69 3.11 4.76 3.63
CA ALA A 69 3.41 4.31 4.98
C ALA A 69 4.72 4.92 5.52
N ASP A 70 5.78 4.94 4.71
CA ASP A 70 7.05 5.54 5.06
C ASP A 70 6.94 7.06 5.29
N THR A 71 6.26 7.77 4.38
CA THR A 71 6.04 9.21 4.47
C THR A 71 5.27 9.56 5.75
N ARG A 72 4.17 8.84 6.00
CA ARG A 72 3.37 9.02 7.21
C ARG A 72 4.17 8.72 8.48
N ALA A 73 4.87 7.59 8.52
CA ALA A 73 5.66 7.20 9.68
C ALA A 73 6.77 8.21 9.98
N SER A 74 7.52 8.63 8.97
CA SER A 74 8.58 9.65 9.11
C SER A 74 8.02 10.97 9.65
N PHE A 75 6.93 11.44 9.09
CA PHE A 75 6.26 12.66 9.53
C PHE A 75 5.77 12.55 10.98
N MET A 76 5.13 11.43 11.33
CA MET A 76 4.59 11.21 12.67
C MET A 76 5.70 11.09 13.72
N ASN A 77 6.81 10.46 13.38
CA ASN A 77 7.98 10.37 14.27
C ASN A 77 8.56 11.76 14.59
N SER A 78 8.58 12.66 13.61
CA SER A 78 9.14 14.01 13.79
C SER A 78 8.15 15.01 14.38
N ASN A 79 6.86 14.87 14.07
CA ASN A 79 5.87 15.91 14.32
C ASN A 79 4.67 15.46 15.20
N GLY A 80 4.56 14.16 15.51
CA GLY A 80 3.39 13.61 16.21
C GLY A 80 3.11 14.28 17.55
N TYR A 81 4.14 14.61 18.33
CA TYR A 81 4.01 15.33 19.60
C TYR A 81 3.43 16.74 19.40
N TYR A 82 3.94 17.49 18.44
CA TYR A 82 3.45 18.84 18.15
C TYR A 82 2.01 18.83 17.67
N LEU A 83 1.63 17.85 16.82
CA LEU A 83 0.26 17.72 16.37
C LEU A 83 -0.74 17.49 17.53
N GLN A 84 -0.35 16.69 18.52
CA GLN A 84 -1.17 16.51 19.73
C GLN A 84 -1.35 17.82 20.49
N MET A 85 -0.32 18.66 20.59
CA MET A 85 -0.41 19.98 21.19
C MET A 85 -1.35 20.91 20.44
N TYR A 86 -1.51 20.75 19.13
CA TYR A 86 -2.50 21.46 18.30
C TYR A 86 -3.89 20.81 18.31
N GLY A 87 -4.11 19.81 19.16
CA GLY A 87 -5.42 19.18 19.34
C GLY A 87 -5.76 18.11 18.32
N TYR A 88 -4.78 17.62 17.53
CA TYR A 88 -5.01 16.52 16.62
C TYR A 88 -5.01 15.18 17.35
N ASP A 89 -5.98 14.32 17.02
CA ASP A 89 -5.94 12.93 17.45
C ASP A 89 -4.98 12.15 16.54
N THR A 90 -3.77 11.91 17.06
CA THR A 90 -2.71 11.19 16.33
C THR A 90 -2.84 9.67 16.41
N SER A 91 -3.86 9.16 17.13
CA SER A 91 -4.12 7.73 17.27
C SER A 91 -4.73 7.14 16.00
N SER A 92 -3.93 6.41 15.25
CA SER A 92 -4.36 5.52 14.15
C SER A 92 -5.21 6.13 12.99
N ALA A 93 -6.28 5.43 12.62
CA ALA A 93 -7.11 5.72 11.45
C ALA A 93 -7.90 7.05 11.51
N ALA A 94 -8.19 7.57 12.71
CA ALA A 94 -8.90 8.84 12.88
C ALA A 94 -8.03 10.03 12.41
N PHE A 95 -6.70 9.95 12.57
CA PHE A 95 -5.80 11.02 12.18
C PHE A 95 -5.85 11.31 10.67
N ASP A 96 -5.82 10.27 9.86
CA ASP A 96 -5.76 10.39 8.40
C ASP A 96 -7.01 11.07 7.81
N ALA A 97 -8.14 11.03 8.51
CA ALA A 97 -9.40 11.67 8.10
C ALA A 97 -9.54 13.13 8.56
N GLN A 98 -8.69 13.60 9.47
CA GLN A 98 -8.73 14.98 9.96
C GLN A 98 -8.22 15.95 8.89
N SER A 99 -8.68 17.20 8.97
CA SER A 99 -8.18 18.29 8.10
C SER A 99 -6.69 18.52 8.33
N CYS A 100 -5.93 18.66 7.25
CA CYS A 100 -4.48 18.91 7.31
C CYS A 100 -4.20 20.33 7.85
N LEU A 101 -3.23 20.43 8.76
CA LEU A 101 -2.79 21.72 9.32
C LEU A 101 -2.19 22.65 8.26
N PHE A 102 -1.52 22.09 7.25
CA PHE A 102 -0.80 22.86 6.23
C PHE A 102 -1.67 23.23 5.03
N ASP A 103 -2.78 22.51 4.82
CA ASP A 103 -3.74 22.76 3.76
C ASP A 103 -5.13 22.30 4.22
N SER A 104 -5.94 23.24 4.69
CA SER A 104 -7.28 22.95 5.22
C SER A 104 -8.28 22.41 4.16
N SER A 105 -7.94 22.49 2.89
CA SER A 105 -8.74 21.89 1.80
C SER A 105 -8.53 20.38 1.65
N LYS A 106 -7.53 19.83 2.34
CA LYS A 106 -7.14 18.41 2.31
C LYS A 106 -7.27 17.74 3.67
N THR A 107 -7.46 16.45 3.65
CA THR A 107 -7.22 15.58 4.81
C THR A 107 -5.72 15.25 4.93
N TRP A 108 -5.29 14.77 6.12
CA TRP A 108 -3.93 14.28 6.29
C TRP A 108 -3.62 13.12 5.35
N LYS A 109 -4.61 12.27 5.05
CA LYS A 109 -4.45 11.20 4.07
C LYS A 109 -4.10 11.71 2.67
N GLU A 110 -4.80 12.73 2.20
CA GLU A 110 -4.56 13.33 0.89
C GLU A 110 -3.19 14.03 0.86
N TYR A 111 -2.83 14.72 1.93
CA TYR A 111 -1.51 15.34 2.07
C TYR A 111 -0.38 14.30 2.01
N PHE A 112 -0.47 13.21 2.80
CA PHE A 112 0.56 12.15 2.76
C PHE A 112 0.60 11.40 1.44
N LEU A 113 -0.54 11.23 0.78
CA LEU A 113 -0.57 10.60 -0.54
C LEU A 113 0.19 11.44 -1.57
N GLU A 114 -0.04 12.75 -1.60
CA GLU A 114 0.68 13.68 -2.47
C GLU A 114 2.19 13.67 -2.19
N GLN A 115 2.60 13.70 -0.93
CA GLN A 115 4.02 13.61 -0.57
C GLN A 115 4.63 12.23 -0.95
N ALA A 116 3.86 11.17 -0.82
CA ALA A 116 4.26 9.82 -1.23
C ALA A 116 4.44 9.72 -2.76
N GLU A 117 3.53 10.31 -3.54
CA GLU A 117 3.62 10.39 -5.00
C GLU A 117 4.85 11.18 -5.45
N ASN A 118 5.13 12.32 -4.83
CA ASN A 118 6.33 13.12 -5.10
C ASN A 118 7.61 12.34 -4.77
N THR A 119 7.66 11.65 -3.64
CA THR A 119 8.80 10.81 -3.25
C THR A 119 8.97 9.63 -4.20
N ALA A 120 7.88 8.97 -4.57
CA ALA A 120 7.89 7.87 -5.52
C ALA A 120 8.41 8.30 -6.89
N GLN A 121 8.03 9.49 -7.37
CA GLN A 121 8.54 10.08 -8.60
C GLN A 121 10.05 10.30 -8.54
N GLN A 122 10.55 10.93 -7.46
CA GLN A 122 11.98 11.17 -7.28
C GLN A 122 12.79 9.87 -7.24
N VAL A 123 12.35 8.90 -6.43
CA VAL A 123 12.98 7.58 -6.32
C VAL A 123 12.99 6.86 -7.68
N SER A 124 11.88 6.91 -8.41
CA SER A 124 11.78 6.29 -9.74
C SER A 124 12.77 6.87 -10.74
N ILE A 125 12.93 8.20 -10.77
CA ILE A 125 13.89 8.88 -11.65
C ILE A 125 15.32 8.42 -11.32
N LEU A 126 15.72 8.47 -10.04
CA LEU A 126 17.04 8.06 -9.61
C LEU A 126 17.29 6.56 -9.87
N TYR A 127 16.31 5.72 -9.61
CA TYR A 127 16.38 4.28 -9.89
C TYR A 127 16.59 3.97 -11.38
N GLN A 128 15.87 4.65 -12.27
CA GLN A 128 16.04 4.49 -13.71
C GLN A 128 17.44 4.90 -14.15
N ARG A 129 17.95 6.03 -13.62
CA ARG A 129 19.31 6.51 -13.89
C ARG A 129 20.37 5.56 -13.40
N ALA A 130 20.22 5.01 -12.19
CA ALA A 130 21.12 3.98 -11.68
C ALA A 130 21.16 2.76 -12.60
N LYS A 131 19.99 2.29 -13.05
CA LYS A 131 19.89 1.14 -13.98
C LYS A 131 20.51 1.44 -15.35
N GLU A 132 20.29 2.63 -15.89
CA GLU A 132 20.89 3.04 -17.18
C GLU A 132 22.42 3.07 -17.11
N GLN A 133 22.99 3.33 -15.92
CA GLN A 133 24.44 3.29 -15.68
C GLN A 133 24.96 1.91 -15.25
N GLY A 134 24.10 0.89 -15.19
CA GLY A 134 24.49 -0.45 -14.76
C GLY A 134 24.91 -0.54 -13.30
N MET A 135 24.46 0.40 -12.44
CA MET A 135 24.81 0.42 -11.02
C MET A 135 24.13 -0.73 -10.26
N THR A 136 24.81 -1.18 -9.21
CA THR A 136 24.28 -2.10 -8.21
C THR A 136 24.13 -1.37 -6.87
N VAL A 137 23.33 -1.93 -5.97
CA VAL A 137 23.19 -1.38 -4.60
C VAL A 137 24.55 -1.40 -3.91
N SER A 138 24.94 -0.28 -3.29
CA SER A 138 26.18 -0.22 -2.51
C SER A 138 26.09 -1.08 -1.25
N GLU A 139 27.23 -1.54 -0.73
CA GLU A 139 27.28 -2.38 0.47
C GLU A 139 26.57 -1.71 1.66
N THR A 140 26.82 -0.43 1.90
CA THR A 140 26.17 0.34 2.96
C THR A 140 24.65 0.35 2.81
N ARG A 141 24.15 0.57 1.58
CA ARG A 141 22.70 0.58 1.32
C ARG A 141 22.07 -0.80 1.42
N GLN A 142 22.83 -1.86 1.08
CA GLN A 142 22.36 -3.22 1.27
C GLN A 142 22.26 -3.56 2.77
N GLN A 143 23.24 -3.17 3.58
CA GLN A 143 23.18 -3.33 5.03
C GLN A 143 21.96 -2.63 5.63
N GLU A 144 21.64 -1.40 5.20
CA GLU A 144 20.41 -0.68 5.64
C GLU A 144 19.12 -1.46 5.30
N VAL A 145 19.07 -2.13 4.14
CA VAL A 145 17.92 -2.98 3.76
C VAL A 145 17.84 -4.21 4.66
N ASP A 146 18.97 -4.86 4.90
CA ASP A 146 19.03 -6.07 5.73
C ASP A 146 18.66 -5.76 7.19
N GLU A 147 19.20 -4.68 7.77
CA GLU A 147 18.84 -4.20 9.10
C GLU A 147 17.35 -3.85 9.20
N PHE A 148 16.79 -3.19 8.18
CA PHE A 148 15.36 -2.90 8.16
C PHE A 148 14.53 -4.19 8.21
N MET A 149 14.92 -5.23 7.46
CA MET A 149 14.20 -6.51 7.45
C MET A 149 14.32 -7.24 8.80
N VAL A 150 15.45 -7.12 9.48
CA VAL A 150 15.63 -7.63 10.85
C VAL A 150 14.72 -6.87 11.81
N ASN A 151 14.75 -5.54 11.78
CA ASN A 151 13.98 -4.68 12.68
C ASN A 151 12.47 -4.93 12.58
N ILE A 152 11.92 -5.13 11.38
CA ILE A 152 10.48 -5.45 11.24
C ILE A 152 10.14 -6.86 11.75
N GLN A 153 11.09 -7.83 11.67
CA GLN A 153 10.90 -9.13 12.27
C GLN A 153 10.88 -9.02 13.79
N GLU A 154 11.86 -8.35 14.39
CA GLU A 154 11.93 -8.14 15.84
C GLU A 154 10.71 -7.38 16.37
N ALA A 155 10.25 -6.36 15.63
CA ALA A 155 9.03 -5.66 15.98
C ALA A 155 7.80 -6.59 15.92
N ALA A 156 7.67 -7.44 14.90
CA ALA A 156 6.60 -8.41 14.81
C ALA A 156 6.62 -9.37 16.02
N ASP A 157 7.79 -9.88 16.36
CA ASP A 157 7.98 -10.82 17.48
C ASP A 157 7.66 -10.14 18.83
N SER A 158 8.03 -8.87 19.02
CA SER A 158 7.74 -8.11 20.25
C SER A 158 6.24 -7.90 20.48
N TYR A 159 5.46 -7.80 19.40
CA TYR A 159 4.00 -7.71 19.47
C TYR A 159 3.30 -9.07 19.45
N GLY A 160 4.03 -10.20 19.38
CA GLY A 160 3.48 -11.53 19.25
C GLY A 160 2.76 -11.78 17.92
N TYR A 161 3.15 -11.06 16.85
CA TYR A 161 2.58 -11.21 15.53
C TYR A 161 3.48 -12.05 14.63
N SER A 162 2.88 -12.73 13.64
CA SER A 162 3.67 -13.21 12.51
C SER A 162 4.17 -12.00 11.68
N LEU A 163 5.34 -12.15 11.03
CA LEU A 163 5.88 -11.11 10.14
C LEU A 163 4.85 -10.65 9.08
N SER A 164 4.10 -11.60 8.50
CA SER A 164 3.06 -11.29 7.52
C SER A 164 1.93 -10.42 8.11
N LYS A 165 1.53 -10.68 9.36
CA LYS A 165 0.54 -9.88 10.07
C LYS A 165 1.08 -8.48 10.35
N TYR A 166 2.32 -8.37 10.81
CA TYR A 166 2.96 -7.09 11.08
C TYR A 166 3.08 -6.24 9.81
N ILE A 167 3.59 -6.82 8.70
CA ILE A 167 3.67 -6.15 7.40
C ILE A 167 2.30 -5.65 6.94
N SER A 168 1.25 -6.47 7.09
CA SER A 168 -0.11 -6.06 6.71
C SER A 168 -0.64 -4.89 7.54
N LEU A 169 -0.26 -4.79 8.82
CA LEU A 169 -0.63 -3.67 9.69
C LEU A 169 0.19 -2.40 9.36
N ALA A 170 1.49 -2.55 9.11
CA ALA A 170 2.39 -1.43 8.88
C ALA A 170 2.24 -0.82 7.48
N PHE A 171 2.11 -1.65 6.44
CA PHE A 171 2.12 -1.21 5.04
C PHE A 171 0.78 -1.38 4.32
N GLY A 172 -0.19 -2.01 4.97
CA GLY A 172 -1.52 -2.25 4.43
C GLY A 172 -1.76 -3.68 3.97
N THR A 173 -3.04 -4.03 3.95
CA THR A 173 -3.50 -5.38 3.59
C THR A 173 -3.03 -5.77 2.19
N GLY A 174 -2.54 -7.01 2.07
CA GLY A 174 -2.10 -7.60 0.81
C GLY A 174 -0.64 -7.34 0.44
N ILE A 175 0.10 -6.55 1.22
CA ILE A 175 1.55 -6.39 1.10
C ILE A 175 2.25 -7.62 1.68
N ARG A 176 3.21 -8.16 0.95
CA ARG A 176 4.01 -9.34 1.33
C ARG A 176 5.44 -8.93 1.69
N LYS A 177 6.17 -9.82 2.36
CA LYS A 177 7.60 -9.65 2.62
C LYS A 177 8.39 -9.32 1.34
N SER A 178 8.15 -10.08 0.25
CA SER A 178 8.81 -9.83 -1.04
C SER A 178 8.50 -8.47 -1.66
N ASP A 179 7.30 -7.92 -1.44
CA ASP A 179 6.95 -6.58 -1.91
C ASP A 179 7.75 -5.51 -1.14
N VAL A 180 7.96 -5.73 0.17
CA VAL A 180 8.78 -4.86 1.02
C VAL A 180 10.25 -4.94 0.60
N GLU A 181 10.79 -6.14 0.43
CA GLU A 181 12.17 -6.35 -0.03
C GLU A 181 12.43 -5.67 -1.38
N THR A 182 11.53 -5.86 -2.35
CA THR A 182 11.63 -5.24 -3.69
C THR A 182 11.61 -3.71 -3.61
N TYR A 183 10.70 -3.16 -2.82
CA TYR A 183 10.58 -1.72 -2.60
C TYR A 183 11.84 -1.14 -1.94
N ARG A 184 12.36 -1.80 -0.90
CA ARG A 184 13.58 -1.37 -0.20
C ARG A 184 14.81 -1.45 -1.12
N ALA A 185 14.96 -2.52 -1.89
CA ALA A 185 16.04 -2.66 -2.86
C ALA A 185 16.00 -1.57 -3.95
N LYS A 186 14.81 -1.22 -4.46
CA LYS A 186 14.63 -0.12 -5.40
C LYS A 186 15.08 1.22 -4.81
N ARG A 187 14.65 1.52 -3.58
CA ARG A 187 15.08 2.73 -2.88
C ARG A 187 16.59 2.75 -2.62
N ALA A 188 17.14 1.62 -2.19
CA ALA A 188 18.58 1.48 -1.95
C ALA A 188 19.40 1.77 -3.21
N LEU A 189 18.98 1.25 -4.37
CA LEU A 189 19.64 1.53 -5.64
C LEU A 189 19.51 3.01 -6.05
N ALA A 190 18.34 3.60 -5.87
CA ALA A 190 18.13 5.03 -6.11
C ALA A 190 19.01 5.90 -5.20
N SER A 191 19.13 5.52 -3.92
CA SER A 191 20.01 6.21 -2.96
C SER A 191 21.47 6.03 -3.30
N THR A 192 21.89 4.84 -3.77
CA THR A 192 23.28 4.61 -4.24
C THR A 192 23.65 5.58 -5.39
N TYR A 193 22.73 5.77 -6.34
CA TYR A 193 22.92 6.73 -7.43
C TYR A 193 22.98 8.17 -6.91
N TYR A 194 22.05 8.55 -6.03
CA TYR A 194 22.04 9.87 -5.42
C TYR A 194 23.35 10.16 -4.67
N ASP A 195 23.85 9.19 -3.89
CA ASP A 195 25.12 9.28 -3.19
C ASP A 195 26.29 9.54 -4.16
N SER A 196 26.30 8.82 -5.30
CA SER A 196 27.34 9.01 -6.32
C SER A 196 27.30 10.40 -6.98
N LEU A 197 26.11 11.00 -7.10
CA LEU A 197 25.99 12.38 -7.57
C LEU A 197 26.58 13.37 -6.56
N LEU A 198 26.30 13.20 -5.26
CA LEU A 198 26.86 14.05 -4.22
C LEU A 198 28.38 13.98 -4.18
N GLU A 199 28.94 12.78 -4.30
CA GLU A 199 30.39 12.57 -4.40
C GLU A 199 30.98 13.27 -5.63
N GLY A 200 30.31 13.17 -6.79
CA GLY A 200 30.70 13.84 -8.04
C GLY A 200 30.69 15.36 -7.96
N PHE A 201 29.85 15.95 -7.09
CA PHE A 201 29.83 17.39 -6.83
C PHE A 201 30.78 17.82 -5.70
N GLY A 202 31.56 16.90 -5.12
CA GLY A 202 32.48 17.18 -4.02
C GLY A 202 31.76 17.50 -2.69
N ILE A 203 30.48 17.15 -2.59
CA ILE A 203 29.70 17.29 -1.36
C ILE A 203 30.02 16.09 -0.48
N SER A 204 30.84 16.29 0.55
CA SER A 204 31.09 15.25 1.54
C SER A 204 29.80 14.94 2.30
N LYS A 205 29.47 13.66 2.46
CA LYS A 205 28.34 13.22 3.25
C LYS A 205 28.53 13.64 4.71
N MET A 206 27.96 14.76 5.11
CA MET A 206 27.61 14.98 6.50
C MET A 206 26.26 14.31 6.74
N ARG A 207 26.31 13.04 7.07
CA ARG A 207 25.15 12.33 7.61
C ARG A 207 25.16 12.60 9.12
N ASP A 208 24.12 13.22 9.63
CA ASP A 208 23.86 13.20 11.06
C ASP A 208 23.44 11.79 11.50
N ASP A 209 23.51 11.50 12.79
CA ASP A 209 23.12 10.20 13.36
C ASP A 209 21.64 9.83 13.11
N ASN A 210 20.84 10.75 12.57
CA ASN A 210 19.43 10.59 12.19
C ASN A 210 19.24 10.33 10.68
N GLY A 211 20.30 10.30 9.89
CA GLY A 211 20.27 9.99 8.46
C GLY A 211 19.87 11.15 7.54
N PHE A 212 19.81 12.37 8.05
CA PHE A 212 19.60 13.57 7.24
C PHE A 212 20.92 14.09 6.67
N VAL A 213 20.91 14.52 5.41
CA VAL A 213 22.02 15.25 4.79
C VAL A 213 21.82 16.72 5.14
N ASN A 214 22.75 17.31 5.91
CA ASN A 214 22.84 18.75 6.16
C ASN A 214 23.45 19.47 4.96
#